data_57fd73254d03efcb612eec1f7f508e40
#
_entry.id   57fd73254d03efcb612eec1f7f508e40
#
_cell.length_a   1.000
_cell.length_b   1.000
_cell.length_c   1.000
_cell.angle_alpha   90.00
_cell.angle_beta   90.00
_cell.angle_gamma   90.00
#
_symmetry.space_group_name_H-M   'P 1'
#
loop_
_entity.id
_entity.type
_entity.pdbx_description
1 polymer ?
#
loop_
_entity_poly.entity_id
_entity_poly.type
_entity_poly.pdbx_seq_one_letter_code
_entity_poly.pdbx_strand_id
1 'polypeptide(L)'
;MKRAIAAAALALVIGATSHPVFAGEFDRPVKARKALMQVYVFNIGILGAMAKGKTPYDAKIAQAAADNLLAAVSMKNPTMWPKGSGNDALGDKTRAKPEIWSTYPKVAEKSKAMKSAAAKMASVAGSGLDAVKANMKQLGKGCGGCHKPFRAPKPK
;
A
#
# COMPACT_ATOMS: atom_id res chain seq x y z
N MET A 1 70.54 2.13 38.71
CA MET A 1 69.98 1.86 37.37
C MET A 1 68.52 1.48 37.55
N LYS A 2 67.56 2.44 37.39
CA LYS A 2 66.15 2.23 37.53
C LYS A 2 65.52 2.30 36.16
N ARG A 3 64.97 1.19 35.63
CA ARG A 3 64.25 1.10 34.36
C ARG A 3 62.77 1.37 34.62
N ALA A 4 62.26 2.51 34.10
CA ALA A 4 60.82 2.81 34.08
C ALA A 4 60.20 2.12 32.88
N ILE A 5 59.18 1.28 33.13
CA ILE A 5 58.33 0.65 32.11
C ILE A 5 57.12 1.55 31.91
N ALA A 6 57.00 2.19 30.74
CA ALA A 6 55.81 2.96 30.37
C ALA A 6 54.78 1.99 29.75
N ALA A 7 53.66 1.83 30.41
CA ALA A 7 52.49 1.09 29.88
C ALA A 7 51.67 2.03 29.01
N ALA A 8 51.63 1.80 27.70
CA ALA A 8 50.75 2.50 26.77
C ALA A 8 49.36 1.84 26.79
N ALA A 9 48.37 2.55 27.31
CA ALA A 9 46.97 2.14 27.26
C ALA A 9 46.42 2.44 25.87
N LEU A 10 46.09 1.40 25.09
CA LEU A 10 45.45 1.49 23.79
C LEU A 10 43.92 1.62 24.00
N ALA A 11 43.40 2.83 23.89
CA ALA A 11 41.95 3.07 23.94
C ALA A 11 41.31 2.64 22.62
N LEU A 12 40.55 1.54 22.65
CA LEU A 12 39.76 1.05 21.53
C LEU A 12 38.51 1.89 21.39
N VAL A 13 38.51 2.87 20.46
CA VAL A 13 37.31 3.65 20.11
C VAL A 13 36.43 2.77 19.21
N ILE A 14 35.40 2.17 19.78
CA ILE A 14 34.33 1.50 19.03
C ILE A 14 33.50 2.59 18.39
N GLY A 15 33.82 2.99 17.19
CA GLY A 15 33.02 3.87 16.37
C GLY A 15 31.71 3.17 15.98
N ALA A 16 30.58 3.59 16.57
CA ALA A 16 29.27 3.21 16.07
C ALA A 16 29.10 3.76 14.65
N THR A 17 29.33 2.92 13.65
CA THR A 17 29.06 3.26 12.25
C THR A 17 27.54 3.32 12.06
N SER A 18 26.96 4.51 12.28
CA SER A 18 25.62 4.83 11.79
C SER A 18 25.69 4.77 10.27
N HIS A 19 25.22 3.67 9.68
CA HIS A 19 25.10 3.57 8.23
C HIS A 19 24.10 4.62 7.79
N PRO A 20 24.46 5.55 6.88
CA PRO A 20 23.49 6.46 6.31
C PRO A 20 22.47 5.59 5.58
N VAL A 21 21.19 5.62 6.04
CA VAL A 21 20.10 5.07 5.26
C VAL A 21 20.07 5.84 3.95
N PHE A 22 20.47 5.17 2.86
CA PHE A 22 20.52 5.79 1.54
C PHE A 22 19.13 6.34 1.21
N ALA A 23 19.04 7.66 1.04
CA ALA A 23 17.78 8.38 0.79
C ALA A 23 16.98 7.85 -0.43
N GLY A 24 17.56 6.95 -1.23
CA GLY A 24 16.94 6.31 -2.39
C GLY A 24 16.47 4.87 -2.20
N GLU A 25 16.82 4.19 -1.10
CA GLU A 25 16.55 2.76 -0.92
C GLU A 25 15.07 2.42 -1.06
N PHE A 26 14.19 3.26 -0.50
CA PHE A 26 12.73 3.05 -0.53
C PHE A 26 11.99 3.80 -1.65
N ASP A 27 12.67 4.60 -2.46
CA ASP A 27 11.99 5.41 -3.49
C ASP A 27 11.27 4.54 -4.53
N ARG A 28 11.93 3.47 -5.00
CA ARG A 28 11.33 2.54 -5.97
C ARG A 28 10.14 1.77 -5.39
N PRO A 29 10.22 1.12 -4.21
CA PRO A 29 9.07 0.51 -3.55
C PRO A 29 7.91 1.48 -3.31
N VAL A 30 8.20 2.69 -2.83
CA VAL A 30 7.17 3.71 -2.56
C VAL A 30 6.50 4.18 -3.85
N LYS A 31 7.25 4.43 -4.92
CA LYS A 31 6.69 4.77 -6.24
C LYS A 31 5.82 3.65 -6.78
N ALA A 32 6.28 2.39 -6.71
CA ALA A 32 5.55 1.23 -7.20
C ALA A 32 4.20 1.04 -6.48
N ARG A 33 4.17 1.07 -5.14
CA ARG A 33 2.91 0.94 -4.40
C ARG A 33 1.95 2.11 -4.62
N LYS A 34 2.47 3.34 -4.80
CA LYS A 34 1.64 4.50 -5.17
C LYS A 34 1.03 4.33 -6.56
N ALA A 35 1.80 3.87 -7.54
CA ALA A 35 1.31 3.59 -8.90
C ALA A 35 0.23 2.50 -8.88
N LEU A 36 0.42 1.43 -8.11
CA LEU A 36 -0.58 0.39 -7.94
C LEU A 36 -1.89 0.94 -7.36
N MET A 37 -1.82 1.83 -6.37
CA MET A 37 -3.02 2.50 -5.83
C MET A 37 -3.72 3.38 -6.87
N GLN A 38 -3.00 4.00 -7.83
CA GLN A 38 -3.62 4.74 -8.94
C GLN A 38 -4.36 3.79 -9.88
N VAL A 39 -3.83 2.61 -10.16
CA VAL A 39 -4.54 1.58 -10.94
C VAL A 39 -5.85 1.18 -10.26
N TYR A 40 -5.86 1.00 -8.93
CA TYR A 40 -7.11 0.73 -8.19
C TYR A 40 -8.11 1.88 -8.33
N VAL A 41 -7.66 3.12 -8.09
CA VAL A 41 -8.53 4.31 -8.17
C VAL A 41 -9.11 4.50 -9.57
N PHE A 42 -8.32 4.28 -10.61
CA PHE A 42 -8.76 4.37 -12.00
C PHE A 42 -9.91 3.41 -12.29
N ASN A 43 -9.74 2.13 -12.00
CA ASN A 43 -10.74 1.11 -12.30
C ASN A 43 -12.01 1.26 -11.43
N ILE A 44 -11.86 1.56 -10.14
CA ILE A 44 -13.01 1.86 -9.26
C ILE A 44 -13.72 3.13 -9.72
N GLY A 45 -12.99 4.11 -10.24
CA GLY A 45 -13.54 5.35 -10.79
C GLY A 45 -14.48 5.12 -11.95
N ILE A 46 -14.12 4.22 -12.89
CA ILE A 46 -14.96 3.81 -14.02
C ILE A 46 -16.28 3.22 -13.52
N LEU A 47 -16.20 2.20 -12.66
CA LEU A 47 -17.37 1.55 -12.07
C LEU A 47 -18.24 2.54 -11.28
N GLY A 48 -17.61 3.41 -10.51
CA GLY A 48 -18.29 4.43 -9.71
C GLY A 48 -18.95 5.53 -10.54
N ALA A 49 -18.39 5.90 -11.69
CA ALA A 49 -19.00 6.86 -12.62
C ALA A 49 -20.28 6.29 -13.22
N MET A 50 -20.26 5.04 -13.66
CA MET A 50 -21.44 4.32 -14.16
C MET A 50 -22.51 4.16 -13.05
N ALA A 51 -22.10 3.71 -11.86
CA ALA A 51 -23.00 3.51 -10.73
C ALA A 51 -23.74 4.79 -10.30
N LYS A 52 -23.10 5.96 -10.49
CA LYS A 52 -23.64 7.29 -10.18
C LYS A 52 -24.37 7.94 -11.34
N GLY A 53 -24.48 7.27 -12.49
CA GLY A 53 -25.07 7.84 -13.72
C GLY A 53 -24.29 8.99 -14.34
N LYS A 54 -22.99 9.14 -14.00
CA LYS A 54 -22.11 10.16 -14.60
C LYS A 54 -21.64 9.78 -16.00
N THR A 55 -21.62 8.49 -16.30
CA THR A 55 -21.37 7.92 -17.62
C THR A 55 -22.41 6.81 -17.87
N PRO A 56 -22.84 6.59 -19.12
CA PRO A 56 -23.67 5.45 -19.47
C PRO A 56 -23.00 4.13 -19.03
N TYR A 57 -23.81 3.15 -18.66
CA TYR A 57 -23.33 1.82 -18.39
C TYR A 57 -22.94 1.13 -19.71
N ASP A 58 -21.74 0.58 -19.73
CA ASP A 58 -21.24 -0.31 -20.76
C ASP A 58 -20.73 -1.61 -20.11
N ALA A 59 -21.33 -2.73 -20.47
CA ALA A 59 -21.03 -4.03 -19.86
C ALA A 59 -19.59 -4.47 -20.07
N LYS A 60 -19.01 -4.22 -21.24
CA LYS A 60 -17.63 -4.60 -21.56
C LYS A 60 -16.62 -3.76 -20.78
N ILE A 61 -16.86 -2.45 -20.71
CA ILE A 61 -16.00 -1.53 -19.96
C ILE A 61 -16.10 -1.80 -18.46
N ALA A 62 -17.31 -2.04 -17.95
CA ALA A 62 -17.52 -2.39 -16.54
C ALA A 62 -16.83 -3.69 -16.17
N GLN A 63 -16.96 -4.73 -17.01
CA GLN A 63 -16.29 -6.01 -16.79
C GLN A 63 -14.77 -5.85 -16.82
N ALA A 64 -14.21 -5.18 -17.83
CA ALA A 64 -12.78 -4.94 -17.93
C ALA A 64 -12.22 -4.17 -16.73
N ALA A 65 -12.94 -3.14 -16.24
CA ALA A 65 -12.52 -2.40 -15.06
C ALA A 65 -12.53 -3.27 -13.78
N ALA A 66 -13.52 -4.14 -13.63
CA ALA A 66 -13.62 -5.05 -12.49
C ALA A 66 -12.52 -6.13 -12.53
N ASP A 67 -12.25 -6.70 -13.71
CA ASP A 67 -11.20 -7.71 -13.90
C ASP A 67 -9.81 -7.12 -13.66
N ASN A 68 -9.54 -5.93 -14.19
CA ASN A 68 -8.29 -5.21 -13.94
C ASN A 68 -8.09 -4.90 -12.44
N LEU A 69 -9.16 -4.51 -11.76
CA LEU A 69 -9.11 -4.28 -10.30
C LEU A 69 -8.80 -5.59 -9.56
N LEU A 70 -9.48 -6.68 -9.91
CA LEU A 70 -9.22 -7.99 -9.30
C LEU A 70 -7.79 -8.47 -9.54
N ALA A 71 -7.28 -8.34 -10.76
CA ALA A 71 -5.90 -8.67 -11.10
C ALA A 71 -4.92 -7.85 -10.26
N ALA A 72 -5.13 -6.53 -10.20
CA ALA A 72 -4.26 -5.62 -9.48
C ALA A 72 -4.24 -5.89 -7.96
N VAL A 73 -5.40 -6.11 -7.30
CA VAL A 73 -5.46 -6.43 -5.86
C VAL A 73 -4.95 -7.84 -5.54
N SER A 74 -4.82 -8.69 -6.54
CA SER A 74 -4.33 -10.06 -6.40
C SER A 74 -2.82 -10.19 -6.60
N MET A 75 -2.14 -9.12 -7.02
CA MET A 75 -0.69 -9.13 -7.21
C MET A 75 0.04 -9.49 -5.92
N LYS A 76 1.03 -10.39 -6.01
CA LYS A 76 1.98 -10.66 -4.94
C LYS A 76 3.03 -9.54 -4.95
N ASN A 77 2.97 -8.63 -3.98
CA ASN A 77 3.78 -7.41 -3.98
C ASN A 77 4.57 -7.13 -2.68
N PRO A 78 5.14 -8.14 -1.99
CA PRO A 78 5.84 -7.91 -0.73
C PRO A 78 7.02 -6.95 -0.87
N THR A 79 7.68 -6.92 -2.03
CA THR A 79 8.81 -6.02 -2.33
C THR A 79 8.41 -4.53 -2.44
N MET A 80 7.12 -4.23 -2.59
CA MET A 80 6.63 -2.84 -2.55
C MET A 80 6.46 -2.33 -1.12
N TRP A 81 6.55 -3.20 -0.11
CA TRP A 81 6.30 -2.92 1.30
C TRP A 81 7.47 -3.34 2.20
N PRO A 82 8.73 -2.94 1.92
CA PRO A 82 9.84 -3.25 2.80
C PRO A 82 9.63 -2.61 4.18
N LYS A 83 10.04 -3.32 5.23
CA LYS A 83 10.00 -2.81 6.61
C LYS A 83 10.85 -1.53 6.71
N GLY A 84 10.37 -0.53 7.46
CA GLY A 84 11.04 0.77 7.56
C GLY A 84 10.67 1.76 6.44
N SER A 85 9.78 1.39 5.51
CA SER A 85 9.32 2.31 4.47
C SER A 85 8.01 3.02 4.83
N GLY A 86 7.74 3.23 6.11
CA GLY A 86 6.60 3.97 6.65
C GLY A 86 6.82 5.47 6.69
N ASN A 87 5.77 6.21 7.05
CA ASN A 87 5.83 7.67 7.18
C ASN A 87 6.57 8.13 8.44
N ASP A 88 6.76 7.26 9.40
CA ASP A 88 7.64 7.46 10.56
C ASP A 88 9.11 7.65 10.16
N ALA A 89 9.58 6.91 9.14
CA ALA A 89 10.95 6.99 8.63
C ALA A 89 11.09 7.93 7.42
N LEU A 90 10.05 8.03 6.57
CA LEU A 90 10.14 8.71 5.28
C LEU A 90 9.34 10.03 5.21
N GLY A 91 8.68 10.44 6.30
CA GLY A 91 7.87 11.65 6.35
C GLY A 91 6.83 11.68 5.22
N ASP A 92 6.71 12.82 4.54
CA ASP A 92 5.71 13.07 3.51
C ASP A 92 5.93 12.31 2.20
N LYS A 93 7.05 11.61 2.05
CA LYS A 93 7.28 10.73 0.90
C LYS A 93 6.25 9.61 0.81
N THR A 94 5.65 9.21 1.93
CA THR A 94 4.61 8.18 1.99
C THR A 94 3.60 8.48 3.09
N ARG A 95 2.42 7.90 2.97
CA ARG A 95 1.38 7.94 4.00
C ARG A 95 1.16 6.56 4.64
N ALA A 96 2.01 5.60 4.34
CA ALA A 96 1.95 4.26 4.93
C ALA A 96 2.37 4.36 6.40
N LYS A 97 1.50 3.95 7.33
CA LYS A 97 1.76 3.98 8.75
C LYS A 97 2.57 2.74 9.18
N PRO A 98 3.43 2.83 10.22
CA PRO A 98 4.25 1.71 10.71
C PRO A 98 3.42 0.51 11.18
N GLU A 99 2.13 0.73 11.52
CA GLU A 99 1.21 -0.33 11.89
C GLU A 99 0.97 -1.39 10.80
N ILE A 100 1.28 -1.07 9.52
CA ILE A 100 1.27 -2.04 8.42
C ILE A 100 2.17 -3.24 8.74
N TRP A 101 3.32 -2.98 9.35
CA TRP A 101 4.32 -4.01 9.66
C TRP A 101 4.20 -4.55 11.08
N SER A 102 3.88 -3.70 12.05
CA SER A 102 3.76 -4.10 13.47
C SER A 102 2.48 -4.89 13.75
N THR A 103 1.43 -4.74 12.92
CA THR A 103 0.17 -5.48 13.04
C THR A 103 -0.13 -6.28 11.76
N TYR A 104 0.87 -6.96 11.21
CA TYR A 104 0.77 -7.65 9.92
C TYR A 104 -0.46 -8.56 9.75
N PRO A 105 -0.89 -9.39 10.73
CA PRO A 105 -2.11 -10.18 10.58
C PRO A 105 -3.33 -9.34 10.23
N LYS A 106 -3.47 -8.16 10.83
CA LYS A 106 -4.60 -7.24 10.58
C LYS A 106 -4.57 -6.66 9.17
N VAL A 107 -3.40 -6.26 8.66
CA VAL A 107 -3.30 -5.73 7.28
C VAL A 107 -3.58 -6.81 6.26
N ALA A 108 -3.15 -8.05 6.50
CA ALA A 108 -3.43 -9.20 5.64
C ALA A 108 -4.93 -9.50 5.56
N GLU A 109 -5.64 -9.46 6.69
CA GLU A 109 -7.11 -9.60 6.73
C GLU A 109 -7.82 -8.52 5.89
N LYS A 110 -7.39 -7.25 6.00
CA LYS A 110 -7.97 -6.16 5.21
C LYS A 110 -7.68 -6.31 3.72
N SER A 111 -6.48 -6.77 3.36
CA SER A 111 -6.13 -7.10 1.98
C SER A 111 -7.00 -8.22 1.43
N LYS A 112 -7.23 -9.29 2.19
CA LYS A 112 -8.12 -10.39 1.84
C LYS A 112 -9.56 -9.91 1.63
N ALA A 113 -10.07 -9.04 2.51
CA ALA A 113 -11.41 -8.46 2.38
C ALA A 113 -11.56 -7.62 1.09
N MET A 114 -10.55 -6.81 0.73
CA MET A 114 -10.53 -6.05 -0.52
C MET A 114 -10.52 -6.99 -1.74
N LYS A 115 -9.70 -8.04 -1.72
CA LYS A 115 -9.65 -9.04 -2.80
C LYS A 115 -11.00 -9.73 -2.97
N SER A 116 -11.68 -10.12 -1.89
CA SER A 116 -13.01 -10.74 -1.96
C SER A 116 -14.06 -9.78 -2.54
N ALA A 117 -14.01 -8.49 -2.18
CA ALA A 117 -14.91 -7.49 -2.73
C ALA A 117 -14.67 -7.26 -4.24
N ALA A 118 -13.41 -7.24 -4.68
CA ALA A 118 -13.05 -7.13 -6.10
C ALA A 118 -13.47 -8.38 -6.89
N ALA A 119 -13.29 -9.59 -6.34
CA ALA A 119 -13.72 -10.83 -6.97
C ALA A 119 -15.26 -10.86 -7.14
N LYS A 120 -16.01 -10.42 -6.13
CA LYS A 120 -17.46 -10.31 -6.24
C LYS A 120 -17.88 -9.30 -7.31
N MET A 121 -17.22 -8.15 -7.39
CA MET A 121 -17.50 -7.18 -8.46
C MET A 121 -17.17 -7.76 -9.83
N ALA A 122 -16.03 -8.42 -10.03
CA ALA A 122 -15.64 -9.05 -11.29
C ALA A 122 -16.63 -10.13 -11.74
N SER A 123 -17.24 -10.87 -10.81
CA SER A 123 -18.25 -11.89 -11.16
C SER A 123 -19.58 -11.34 -11.65
N VAL A 124 -19.83 -10.02 -11.55
CA VAL A 124 -21.16 -9.45 -11.86
C VAL A 124 -21.12 -8.15 -12.66
N ALA A 125 -19.95 -7.54 -12.88
CA ALA A 125 -19.86 -6.20 -13.46
C ALA A 125 -20.42 -6.09 -14.88
N GLY A 126 -20.33 -7.17 -15.68
CA GLY A 126 -20.89 -7.26 -17.02
C GLY A 126 -22.39 -7.60 -17.08
N SER A 127 -23.02 -7.94 -15.94
CA SER A 127 -24.41 -8.42 -15.91
C SER A 127 -25.46 -7.31 -15.81
N GLY A 128 -25.06 -6.05 -15.66
CA GLY A 128 -25.97 -4.91 -15.62
C GLY A 128 -25.60 -3.86 -14.59
N LEU A 129 -26.12 -2.65 -14.78
CA LEU A 129 -25.84 -1.49 -13.93
C LEU A 129 -26.21 -1.73 -12.46
N ASP A 130 -27.33 -2.39 -12.21
CA ASP A 130 -27.81 -2.63 -10.84
C ASP A 130 -26.88 -3.59 -10.08
N ALA A 131 -26.29 -4.56 -10.78
CA ALA A 131 -25.29 -5.45 -10.21
C ALA A 131 -24.01 -4.66 -9.81
N VAL A 132 -23.59 -3.70 -10.63
CA VAL A 132 -22.47 -2.79 -10.28
C VAL A 132 -22.84 -1.95 -9.07
N LYS A 133 -24.00 -1.26 -9.08
CA LYS A 133 -24.47 -0.42 -7.96
C LYS A 133 -24.50 -1.18 -6.62
N ALA A 134 -25.06 -2.38 -6.63
CA ALA A 134 -25.20 -3.22 -5.42
C ALA A 134 -23.84 -3.57 -4.78
N ASN A 135 -22.78 -3.71 -5.60
CA ASN A 135 -21.47 -4.13 -5.13
C ASN A 135 -20.48 -2.96 -4.84
N MET A 136 -20.77 -1.72 -5.27
CA MET A 136 -19.92 -0.55 -5.02
C MET A 136 -19.69 -0.28 -3.53
N LYS A 137 -20.71 -0.45 -2.69
CA LYS A 137 -20.58 -0.26 -1.23
C LYS A 137 -19.53 -1.20 -0.63
N GLN A 138 -19.50 -2.45 -1.08
CA GLN A 138 -18.55 -3.45 -0.58
C GLN A 138 -17.12 -3.14 -1.03
N LEU A 139 -16.91 -2.71 -2.27
CA LEU A 139 -15.61 -2.21 -2.73
C LEU A 139 -15.13 -1.03 -1.89
N GLY A 140 -16.00 -0.04 -1.63
CA GLY A 140 -15.69 1.10 -0.77
C GLY A 140 -15.28 0.69 0.65
N LYS A 141 -15.96 -0.30 1.23
CA LYS A 141 -15.58 -0.88 2.53
C LYS A 141 -14.21 -1.54 2.50
N GLY A 142 -13.85 -2.24 1.41
CA GLY A 142 -12.52 -2.84 1.22
C GLY A 142 -11.42 -1.78 1.25
N CYS A 143 -11.59 -0.68 0.51
CA CYS A 143 -10.64 0.45 0.51
C CYS A 143 -10.53 1.11 1.89
N GLY A 144 -11.67 1.49 2.48
CA GLY A 144 -11.73 2.17 3.78
C GLY A 144 -11.23 1.32 4.93
N GLY A 145 -11.44 0.01 4.87
CA GLY A 145 -11.00 -0.95 5.87
C GLY A 145 -9.48 -1.00 6.04
N CYS A 146 -8.74 -0.79 4.94
CA CYS A 146 -7.29 -0.70 4.95
C CYS A 146 -6.82 0.74 5.23
N HIS A 147 -7.42 1.74 4.55
CA HIS A 147 -6.96 3.12 4.62
C HIS A 147 -7.19 3.78 5.98
N LYS A 148 -8.28 3.48 6.69
CA LYS A 148 -8.55 4.08 8.01
C LYS A 148 -7.45 3.78 9.04
N PRO A 149 -7.06 2.51 9.28
CA PRO A 149 -6.03 2.19 10.26
C PRO A 149 -4.59 2.42 9.76
N PHE A 150 -4.32 2.26 8.46
CA PHE A 150 -2.97 2.10 7.93
C PHE A 150 -2.48 3.25 7.04
N ARG A 151 -3.28 4.27 6.80
CA ARG A 151 -2.88 5.44 6.01
C ARG A 151 -2.98 6.72 6.82
N ALA A 152 -1.89 7.46 6.94
CA ALA A 152 -1.86 8.76 7.59
C ALA A 152 -2.73 9.80 6.85
N PRO A 153 -3.23 10.84 7.52
CA PRO A 153 -3.89 11.98 6.89
C PRO A 153 -3.02 12.62 5.81
N LYS A 154 -3.61 13.41 4.91
CA LYS A 154 -2.82 14.24 3.99
C LYS A 154 -2.04 15.26 4.81
N PRO A 155 -0.77 15.54 4.46
CA PRO A 155 -0.10 16.74 4.98
C PRO A 155 -0.94 17.98 4.70
N LYS A 156 -0.92 18.92 5.65
CA LYS A 156 -1.55 20.24 5.47
C LYS A 156 -0.71 21.08 4.54
#